data_f0efe92b4999c93a52279123c28afca9
#
_entry.id   f0efe92b4999c93a52279123c28afca9
#
_cell.length_a   1.000
_cell.length_b   1.000
_cell.length_c   1.000
_cell.angle_alpha   90.00
_cell.angle_beta   90.00
_cell.angle_gamma   90.00
#
_symmetry.space_group_name_H-M   'P 1'
#
loop_
_entity.id
_entity.type
_entity.pdbx_description
1 polymer ?
#
loop_
_entity_poly.entity_id
_entity_poly.type
_entity_poly.pdbx_seq_one_letter_code
_entity_poly.pdbx_strand_id
1 'polypeptide(L)'
;MSLPHPKKMMSLQNHEEFETLLAAKYPIAIVKFGATWCGPCKRIDKDMLLGLSDQIVWYDCDLDENEDTPAYCGVSTIPCFLAVVNGVPQPLFQSSDTRQVVGWMQGGFKPLGK
;
A
#
# COMPACT_ATOMS: atom_id res chain seq x y z
N MET A 1 -2.60 18.34 14.89
CA MET A 1 -3.49 17.27 14.45
C MET A 1 -2.69 16.00 14.21
N SER A 2 -3.15 14.89 14.75
CA SER A 2 -2.45 13.63 14.60
C SER A 2 -2.89 12.92 13.31
N LEU A 3 -1.97 12.13 12.77
CA LEU A 3 -2.30 11.26 11.65
C LEU A 3 -3.24 10.15 12.12
N PRO A 4 -4.03 9.57 11.20
CA PRO A 4 -4.81 8.38 11.56
C PRO A 4 -3.88 7.30 12.12
N HIS A 5 -4.35 6.63 13.16
CA HIS A 5 -3.53 5.60 13.80
C HIS A 5 -3.55 4.33 12.99
N PRO A 6 -2.39 3.80 12.60
CA PRO A 6 -2.35 2.60 11.75
C PRO A 6 -2.51 1.33 12.59
N LYS A 7 -3.62 1.22 13.32
CA LYS A 7 -3.95 -0.02 14.01
C LYS A 7 -4.48 -1.06 13.04
N LYS A 8 -4.96 -0.62 11.89
CA LYS A 8 -5.42 -1.47 10.81
C LYS A 8 -5.35 -0.68 9.52
N MET A 9 -5.32 -1.39 8.41
CA MET A 9 -5.35 -0.74 7.11
C MET A 9 -6.75 -0.25 6.82
N MET A 10 -6.87 0.97 6.31
CA MET A 10 -8.15 1.51 5.90
C MET A 10 -8.49 0.98 4.52
N SER A 11 -9.77 0.68 4.30
CA SER A 11 -10.21 0.19 3.00
C SER A 11 -10.24 1.32 1.98
N LEU A 12 -9.62 1.09 0.82
CA LEU A 12 -9.66 2.04 -0.29
C LEU A 12 -10.71 1.55 -1.29
N GLN A 13 -11.94 2.04 -1.14
CA GLN A 13 -13.10 1.42 -1.78
C GLN A 13 -13.37 1.89 -3.21
N ASN A 14 -12.84 3.05 -3.60
CA ASN A 14 -13.08 3.57 -4.94
C ASN A 14 -11.95 4.53 -5.33
N HIS A 15 -11.96 4.92 -6.60
CA HIS A 15 -10.89 5.77 -7.13
C HIS A 15 -10.93 7.19 -6.57
N GLU A 16 -12.10 7.68 -6.19
CA GLU A 16 -12.22 8.99 -5.54
C GLU A 16 -11.43 9.03 -4.23
N GLU A 17 -11.50 7.94 -3.47
CA GLU A 17 -10.73 7.86 -2.21
C GLU A 17 -9.23 7.88 -2.48
N PHE A 18 -8.81 7.27 -3.58
CA PHE A 18 -7.41 7.32 -3.97
C PHE A 18 -6.99 8.75 -4.31
N GLU A 19 -7.81 9.48 -5.04
CA GLU A 19 -7.52 10.87 -5.36
C GLU A 19 -7.46 11.72 -4.09
N THR A 20 -8.34 11.47 -3.13
CA THR A 20 -8.32 12.13 -1.84
C THR A 20 -7.00 11.83 -1.10
N LEU A 21 -6.56 10.58 -1.15
CA LEU A 21 -5.30 10.17 -0.56
C LEU A 21 -4.12 10.96 -1.16
N LEU A 22 -4.10 11.11 -2.47
CA LEU A 22 -3.05 11.88 -3.13
C LEU A 22 -3.08 13.35 -2.70
N ALA A 23 -4.27 13.92 -2.61
CA ALA A 23 -4.44 15.32 -2.25
C ALA A 23 -4.10 15.59 -0.78
N ALA A 24 -4.22 14.60 0.07
CA ALA A 24 -3.93 14.73 1.50
C ALA A 24 -2.44 14.97 1.77
N LYS A 25 -1.59 14.54 0.87
CA LYS A 25 -0.13 14.75 0.95
C LYS A 25 0.47 14.29 2.27
N TYR A 26 0.02 13.13 2.76
CA TYR A 26 0.66 12.51 3.92
C TYR A 26 2.15 12.34 3.64
N PRO A 27 3.01 12.46 4.67
CA PRO A 27 4.44 12.18 4.45
C PRO A 27 4.66 10.83 3.78
N ILE A 28 4.01 9.78 4.29
CA ILE A 28 4.06 8.46 3.66
C ILE A 28 2.70 7.79 3.80
N ALA A 29 2.14 7.37 2.69
CA ALA A 29 0.98 6.48 2.67
C ALA A 29 1.33 5.28 1.81
N ILE A 30 0.85 4.09 2.18
CA ILE A 30 1.10 2.88 1.39
C ILE A 30 -0.22 2.20 1.12
N VAL A 31 -0.43 1.84 -0.15
CA VAL A 31 -1.60 1.08 -0.58
C VAL A 31 -1.16 -0.35 -0.87
N LYS A 32 -1.79 -1.31 -0.20
CA LYS A 32 -1.59 -2.72 -0.48
C LYS A 32 -2.73 -3.19 -1.39
N PHE A 33 -2.38 -3.61 -2.59
CA PHE A 33 -3.36 -4.17 -3.53
C PHE A 33 -3.42 -5.68 -3.35
N GLY A 34 -4.63 -6.20 -3.21
CA GLY A 34 -4.84 -7.62 -3.02
C GLY A 34 -6.25 -8.04 -3.31
N ALA A 35 -6.61 -9.25 -2.91
CA ALA A 35 -7.96 -9.77 -3.06
C ALA A 35 -8.17 -10.88 -2.03
N THR A 36 -9.41 -11.11 -1.64
CA THR A 36 -9.72 -12.11 -0.63
C THR A 36 -9.37 -13.53 -1.08
N TRP A 37 -9.41 -13.78 -2.38
CA TRP A 37 -9.09 -15.10 -2.95
C TRP A 37 -7.61 -15.31 -3.21
N CYS A 38 -6.79 -14.31 -2.99
CA CYS A 38 -5.37 -14.35 -3.34
C CYS A 38 -4.57 -15.04 -2.23
N GLY A 39 -4.10 -16.26 -2.49
CA GLY A 39 -3.29 -17.01 -1.52
C GLY A 39 -2.01 -16.28 -1.13
N PRO A 40 -1.19 -15.83 -2.11
CA PRO A 40 0.04 -15.10 -1.77
C PRO A 40 -0.19 -13.83 -0.97
N CYS A 41 -1.33 -13.15 -1.16
CA CYS A 41 -1.65 -11.96 -0.39
C CYS A 41 -1.78 -12.26 1.10
N LYS A 42 -2.21 -13.48 1.43
CA LYS A 42 -2.42 -13.89 2.82
C LYS A 42 -1.10 -14.15 3.55
N ARG A 43 0.00 -14.27 2.83
CA ARG A 43 1.32 -14.45 3.44
C ARG A 43 1.87 -13.16 4.03
N ILE A 44 1.30 -12.02 3.64
CA ILE A 44 1.75 -10.74 4.15
C ILE A 44 1.25 -10.57 5.58
N ASP A 45 2.18 -10.32 6.49
CA ASP A 45 1.87 -10.10 7.90
C ASP A 45 1.53 -8.63 8.11
N LYS A 46 0.25 -8.32 8.02
CA LYS A 46 -0.23 -6.94 8.12
C LYS A 46 0.10 -6.34 9.48
N ASP A 47 -0.03 -7.13 10.55
CA ASP A 47 0.23 -6.62 11.88
C ASP A 47 1.68 -6.19 12.04
N MET A 48 2.61 -6.96 11.48
CA MET A 48 4.01 -6.59 11.49
C MET A 48 4.22 -5.26 10.75
N LEU A 49 3.64 -5.13 9.56
CA LEU A 49 3.80 -3.91 8.77
C LEU A 49 3.22 -2.70 9.48
N LEU A 50 2.02 -2.85 10.05
CA LEU A 50 1.37 -1.76 10.77
C LEU A 50 2.15 -1.34 12.01
N GLY A 51 2.85 -2.28 12.63
CA GLY A 51 3.61 -2.00 13.84
C GLY A 51 4.96 -1.33 13.64
N LEU A 52 5.43 -1.21 12.37
CA LEU A 52 6.76 -0.68 12.12
C LEU A 52 6.87 0.82 12.33
N SER A 53 5.81 1.57 12.10
CA SER A 53 5.86 3.02 12.20
C SER A 53 4.46 3.58 12.41
N ASP A 54 4.34 4.55 13.31
CA ASP A 54 3.10 5.30 13.50
C ASP A 54 2.92 6.41 12.47
N GLN A 55 3.93 6.62 11.63
CA GLN A 55 3.93 7.75 10.69
C GLN A 55 3.38 7.37 9.31
N ILE A 56 3.16 6.09 9.07
CA ILE A 56 2.69 5.62 7.78
C ILE A 56 1.18 5.38 7.82
N VAL A 57 0.47 5.95 6.85
CA VAL A 57 -0.96 5.71 6.68
C VAL A 57 -1.13 4.55 5.70
N TRP A 58 -1.81 3.49 6.15
CA TRP A 58 -1.94 2.27 5.36
C TRP A 58 -3.34 2.12 4.79
N TYR A 59 -3.41 1.70 3.54
CA TYR A 59 -4.66 1.40 2.85
C TYR A 59 -4.62 -0.01 2.27
N ASP A 60 -5.77 -0.66 2.25
CA ASP A 60 -5.95 -1.97 1.66
C ASP A 60 -6.94 -1.83 0.51
N CYS A 61 -6.50 -2.12 -0.69
CA CYS A 61 -7.34 -2.03 -1.89
C CYS A 61 -7.64 -3.42 -2.39
N ASP A 62 -8.91 -3.83 -2.28
CA ASP A 62 -9.37 -5.10 -2.79
C ASP A 62 -9.77 -4.92 -4.26
N LEU A 63 -9.12 -5.68 -5.14
CA LEU A 63 -9.36 -5.57 -6.57
C LEU A 63 -10.83 -5.80 -6.95
N ASP A 64 -11.53 -6.62 -6.18
CA ASP A 64 -12.93 -6.91 -6.49
C ASP A 64 -13.86 -5.77 -6.10
N GLU A 65 -13.44 -4.92 -5.16
CA GLU A 65 -14.24 -3.78 -4.72
C GLU A 65 -13.87 -2.50 -5.46
N ASN A 66 -12.63 -2.38 -5.88
CA ASN A 66 -12.14 -1.17 -6.53
C ASN A 66 -11.21 -1.57 -7.67
N GLU A 67 -11.77 -1.65 -8.87
CA GLU A 67 -11.02 -2.04 -10.05
C GLU A 67 -10.30 -0.87 -10.71
N ASP A 68 -10.82 0.33 -10.51
CA ASP A 68 -10.30 1.51 -11.21
C ASP A 68 -8.91 1.93 -10.72
N THR A 69 -8.69 1.89 -9.41
CA THR A 69 -7.42 2.33 -8.84
C THR A 69 -6.26 1.41 -9.24
N PRO A 70 -6.37 0.07 -9.11
CA PRO A 70 -5.28 -0.79 -9.59
C PRO A 70 -5.02 -0.63 -11.08
N ALA A 71 -6.07 -0.47 -11.89
CA ALA A 71 -5.89 -0.26 -13.32
C ALA A 71 -5.14 1.05 -13.60
N TYR A 72 -5.54 2.11 -12.90
CA TYR A 72 -4.87 3.42 -13.05
C TYR A 72 -3.40 3.34 -12.65
N CYS A 73 -3.08 2.59 -11.59
CA CYS A 73 -1.72 2.47 -11.10
C CYS A 73 -0.87 1.48 -11.87
N GLY A 74 -1.46 0.69 -12.75
CA GLY A 74 -0.72 -0.29 -13.54
C GLY A 74 -0.43 -1.59 -12.79
N VAL A 75 -1.27 -1.94 -11.82
CA VAL A 75 -1.11 -3.17 -11.06
C VAL A 75 -1.46 -4.37 -11.94
N SER A 76 -0.53 -5.29 -12.13
CA SER A 76 -0.75 -6.48 -12.95
C SER A 76 -0.73 -7.78 -12.14
N THR A 77 -0.08 -7.78 -11.00
CA THR A 77 0.00 -8.96 -10.12
C THR A 77 -0.15 -8.51 -8.68
N ILE A 78 -0.67 -9.40 -7.83
CA ILE A 78 -0.91 -9.14 -6.41
C ILE A 78 -0.24 -10.22 -5.57
N PRO A 79 0.19 -9.91 -4.34
CA PRO A 79 0.10 -8.62 -3.67
C PRO A 79 1.08 -7.59 -4.26
N CYS A 80 0.64 -6.36 -4.32
CA CYS A 80 1.44 -5.26 -4.86
C CYS A 80 1.30 -4.06 -3.93
N PHE A 81 2.36 -3.28 -3.80
CA PHE A 81 2.40 -2.15 -2.88
C PHE A 81 2.74 -0.87 -3.63
N LEU A 82 2.05 0.19 -3.25
CA LEU A 82 2.30 1.53 -3.80
C LEU A 82 2.56 2.47 -2.64
N ALA A 83 3.76 3.03 -2.57
CA ALA A 83 4.05 4.10 -1.62
C ALA A 83 3.71 5.42 -2.27
N VAL A 84 3.10 6.30 -1.50
CA VAL A 84 2.78 7.67 -1.92
C VAL A 84 3.46 8.59 -0.93
N VAL A 85 4.46 9.35 -1.38
CA VAL A 85 5.28 10.20 -0.52
C VAL A 85 4.93 11.65 -0.82
N ASN A 86 4.39 12.34 0.17
CA ASN A 86 3.94 13.73 0.02
C ASN A 86 2.99 13.90 -1.17
N GLY A 87 2.13 12.91 -1.38
CA GLY A 87 1.17 12.92 -2.47
C GLY A 87 1.71 12.44 -3.80
N VAL A 88 2.97 11.99 -3.86
CA VAL A 88 3.60 11.54 -5.11
C VAL A 88 3.73 10.03 -5.12
N PRO A 89 3.06 9.33 -6.06
CA PRO A 89 3.18 7.88 -6.15
C PRO A 89 4.61 7.46 -6.53
N GLN A 90 5.08 6.41 -5.88
CA GLN A 90 6.39 5.83 -6.14
C GLN A 90 6.24 4.58 -7.00
N PRO A 91 7.33 4.02 -7.53
CA PRO A 91 7.23 2.80 -8.33
C PRO A 91 6.59 1.66 -7.53
N LEU A 92 5.78 0.86 -8.22
CA LEU A 92 5.13 -0.28 -7.60
C LEU A 92 6.16 -1.30 -7.10
N PHE A 93 5.83 -1.95 -6.00
CA PHE A 93 6.64 -3.01 -5.44
C PHE A 93 5.80 -4.27 -5.26
N GLN A 94 6.22 -5.35 -5.87
CA GLN A 94 5.48 -6.60 -5.84
C GLN A 94 6.25 -7.64 -5.03
N SER A 95 5.62 -8.16 -3.98
CA SER A 95 6.22 -9.22 -3.18
C SER A 95 5.17 -9.82 -2.25
N SER A 96 5.23 -11.14 -2.08
CA SER A 96 4.42 -11.85 -1.08
C SER A 96 5.24 -12.17 0.18
N ASP A 97 6.44 -11.65 0.28
CA ASP A 97 7.35 -11.88 1.41
C ASP A 97 7.40 -10.62 2.26
N THR A 98 6.86 -10.71 3.48
CA THR A 98 6.80 -9.57 4.39
C THR A 98 8.18 -8.93 4.62
N ARG A 99 9.23 -9.76 4.72
CA ARG A 99 10.57 -9.22 4.97
C ARG A 99 11.08 -8.41 3.79
N GLN A 100 10.72 -8.80 2.57
CA GLN A 100 11.06 -8.00 1.39
C GLN A 100 10.32 -6.67 1.40
N VAL A 101 9.06 -6.68 1.82
CA VAL A 101 8.29 -5.44 1.94
C VAL A 101 8.94 -4.51 2.97
N VAL A 102 9.33 -5.06 4.12
CA VAL A 102 10.03 -4.27 5.13
C VAL A 102 11.32 -3.67 4.58
N GLY A 103 12.10 -4.47 3.85
CA GLY A 103 13.34 -3.98 3.25
C GLY A 103 13.09 -2.84 2.25
N TRP A 104 12.03 -2.98 1.45
CA TRP A 104 11.62 -1.92 0.53
C TRP A 104 11.25 -0.64 1.26
N MET A 105 10.50 -0.75 2.36
CA MET A 105 10.13 0.39 3.18
C MET A 105 11.37 1.08 3.77
N GLN A 106 12.29 0.29 4.31
CA GLN A 106 13.51 0.81 4.92
C GLN A 106 14.46 1.40 3.89
N GLY A 107 14.38 0.93 2.66
CA GLY A 107 15.23 1.41 1.58
C GLY A 107 14.69 2.65 0.86
N GLY A 108 13.60 3.24 1.36
CA GLY A 108 13.04 4.45 0.76
C GLY A 108 12.18 4.20 -0.47
N PHE A 109 11.59 3.01 -0.56
CA PHE A 109 10.61 2.67 -1.61
C PHE A 109 11.22 2.55 -3.00
N LYS A 110 12.48 2.11 -3.07
CA LYS A 110 13.14 1.89 -4.34
C LYS A 110 12.93 0.46 -4.82
N PRO A 111 12.80 0.25 -6.14
CA PRO A 111 12.68 -1.10 -6.66
C PRO A 111 13.89 -1.96 -6.28
N LEU A 112 13.66 -3.24 -6.04
CA LEU A 112 14.74 -4.18 -5.77
C LEU A 112 15.50 -4.51 -7.06
N GLY A 113 16.76 -4.90 -6.92
CA GLY A 113 17.55 -5.41 -8.03
C GLY A 113 18.15 -4.34 -8.91
N LYS A 114 18.19 -3.12 -8.47
CA LYS A 114 18.78 -2.02 -9.24
C LYS A 114 19.84 -1.28 -8.48
#